data_70f060959023dfb346084c89f0027b83
#
_entry.id   70f060959023dfb346084c89f0027b83
#
_cell.length_a   1.000
_cell.length_b   1.000
_cell.length_c   1.000
_cell.angle_alpha   90.00
_cell.angle_beta   90.00
_cell.angle_gamma   90.00
#
_symmetry.space_group_name_H-M   'P 1'
#
loop_
_entity.id
_entity.type
_entity.pdbx_description
1 polymer ?
#
loop_
_entity_poly.entity_id
_entity_poly.type
_entity_poly.pdbx_seq_one_letter_code
_entity_poly.pdbx_strand_id
1 'polypeptide(L)'
;VRLIQAVLLTVIAFVASSRAQGAQDAELAAARKAAVAQLESFVEWTGTAKLYLERDKAWEAILRLDPSHEAAHKGLKHQRQRDGSWKVPEKPAVSKNLSKDLAECSRRRLELAASYRKDLVAYADSRSLAPSARRALYEDLLAIEPEDEASRALLGEARRDDAWVLQETVAAKARRGELKVLVKELVGAVAAPSAIEPREREKPLGVTWTACVATPKVRVFSSGAADEAKNVAIQCTAAVELFRKLTAAPKDVPDVVDIYLLTTPAARDAFLAAWPGWSAEERTRMKTWAGTGLPNEIHHARWDVDAPRRLDGAVRHMLGLLTLYNFGFDHQRCAWAWEGFGLFLTRELVGTHYTWYSTGPTSGDAESKELLGKLMMGDANWLNEAFQRSKRGKGTKIEALATRSIDKFGVDDVLTAYALAAYLLEGRADLVGPLYAAIGASGADKALSEVLQLSPTELDARLVRWMGERK
;
A
#
# COMPACT_ATOMS: atom_id res chain seq x y z
N VAL A 1 14.42 49.74 -14.37
CA VAL A 1 15.21 49.43 -13.17
C VAL A 1 14.69 48.16 -12.46
N ARG A 2 13.38 48.01 -12.17
CA ARG A 2 12.81 46.81 -11.49
C ARG A 2 12.97 45.50 -12.26
N LEU A 3 12.91 45.53 -13.61
CA LEU A 3 13.09 44.35 -14.44
C LEU A 3 14.54 43.83 -14.42
N ILE A 4 15.50 44.73 -14.43
CA ILE A 4 16.94 44.41 -14.38
C ILE A 4 17.33 43.84 -13.00
N GLN A 5 16.72 44.32 -11.92
CA GLN A 5 16.95 43.77 -10.58
C GLN A 5 16.36 42.34 -10.43
N ALA A 6 15.18 42.07 -11.03
CA ALA A 6 14.59 40.74 -11.00
C ALA A 6 15.43 39.73 -11.79
N VAL A 7 15.93 40.10 -12.97
CA VAL A 7 16.81 39.23 -13.78
C VAL A 7 18.14 38.96 -13.06
N LEU A 8 18.73 39.98 -12.43
CA LEU A 8 19.98 39.81 -11.70
C LEU A 8 19.84 38.89 -10.48
N LEU A 9 18.71 38.99 -9.74
CA LEU A 9 18.40 38.12 -8.62
C LEU A 9 18.17 36.65 -9.07
N THR A 10 17.52 36.46 -10.22
CA THR A 10 17.28 35.13 -10.77
C THR A 10 18.59 34.47 -11.27
N VAL A 11 19.49 35.25 -11.88
CA VAL A 11 20.81 34.75 -12.32
C VAL A 11 21.70 34.43 -11.10
N ILE A 12 21.71 35.26 -10.07
CA ILE A 12 22.47 35.01 -8.85
C ILE A 12 21.94 33.77 -8.13
N ALA A 13 20.62 33.56 -8.06
CA ALA A 13 20.02 32.37 -7.46
C ALA A 13 20.35 31.11 -8.27
N PHE A 14 20.35 31.18 -9.60
CA PHE A 14 20.71 30.08 -10.48
C PHE A 14 22.20 29.70 -10.37
N VAL A 15 23.10 30.68 -10.33
CA VAL A 15 24.55 30.46 -10.15
C VAL A 15 24.86 29.94 -8.74
N ALA A 16 24.13 30.41 -7.72
CA ALA A 16 24.29 29.91 -6.35
C ALA A 16 23.80 28.46 -6.23
N SER A 17 22.67 28.13 -6.87
CA SER A 17 22.16 26.74 -6.85
C SER A 17 23.06 25.78 -7.63
N SER A 18 23.62 26.19 -8.78
CA SER A 18 24.55 25.35 -9.54
C SER A 18 25.90 25.15 -8.84
N ARG A 19 26.40 26.17 -8.12
CA ARG A 19 27.60 26.03 -7.27
C ARG A 19 27.36 25.17 -6.05
N ALA A 20 26.16 25.25 -5.44
CA ALA A 20 25.78 24.40 -4.32
C ALA A 20 25.67 22.93 -4.78
N GLN A 21 25.11 22.68 -5.95
CA GLN A 21 24.99 21.34 -6.53
C GLN A 21 26.36 20.73 -6.89
N GLY A 22 27.26 21.50 -7.49
CA GLY A 22 28.63 21.06 -7.77
C GLY A 22 29.46 20.76 -6.50
N ALA A 23 29.26 21.50 -5.41
CA ALA A 23 29.88 21.21 -4.13
C ALA A 23 29.26 19.96 -3.45
N GLN A 24 27.98 19.69 -3.67
CA GLN A 24 27.29 18.48 -3.20
C GLN A 24 27.85 17.22 -3.85
N ASP A 25 28.02 17.24 -5.17
CA ASP A 25 28.57 16.12 -5.91
C ASP A 25 30.05 15.85 -5.51
N ALA A 26 30.81 16.90 -5.19
CA ALA A 26 32.19 16.77 -4.75
C ALA A 26 32.34 16.07 -3.38
N GLU A 27 31.46 16.37 -2.41
CA GLU A 27 31.50 15.77 -1.06
C GLU A 27 31.15 14.28 -1.11
N LEU A 28 30.09 13.90 -1.82
CA LEU A 28 29.74 12.49 -2.03
C LEU A 28 30.82 11.75 -2.83
N ALA A 29 31.39 12.39 -3.86
CA ALA A 29 32.49 11.83 -4.63
C ALA A 29 33.73 11.61 -3.76
N ALA A 30 34.02 12.54 -2.83
CA ALA A 30 35.12 12.36 -1.87
C ALA A 30 34.87 11.18 -0.91
N ALA A 31 33.66 11.05 -0.37
CA ALA A 31 33.29 9.90 0.46
C ALA A 31 33.42 8.56 -0.29
N ARG A 32 32.91 8.49 -1.53
CA ARG A 32 33.07 7.32 -2.40
C ARG A 32 34.52 7.01 -2.70
N LYS A 33 35.32 8.02 -3.02
CA LYS A 33 36.78 7.86 -3.28
C LYS A 33 37.51 7.33 -2.05
N ALA A 34 37.18 7.81 -0.87
CA ALA A 34 37.76 7.32 0.38
C ALA A 34 37.40 5.84 0.63
N ALA A 35 36.12 5.48 0.41
CA ALA A 35 35.67 4.09 0.52
C ALA A 35 36.37 3.18 -0.51
N VAL A 36 36.54 3.63 -1.75
CA VAL A 36 37.28 2.89 -2.78
C VAL A 36 38.74 2.66 -2.35
N ALA A 37 39.45 3.66 -1.85
CA ALA A 37 40.84 3.51 -1.37
C ALA A 37 40.94 2.50 -0.20
N GLN A 38 39.97 2.49 0.70
CA GLN A 38 39.92 1.49 1.78
C GLN A 38 39.66 0.07 1.23
N LEU A 39 38.77 -0.05 0.25
CA LEU A 39 38.50 -1.33 -0.43
C LEU A 39 39.70 -1.83 -1.20
N GLU A 40 40.50 -0.97 -1.85
CA GLU A 40 41.76 -1.36 -2.50
C GLU A 40 42.72 -1.96 -1.49
N SER A 41 42.92 -1.32 -0.33
CA SER A 41 43.74 -1.87 0.74
C SER A 41 43.20 -3.23 1.25
N PHE A 42 41.89 -3.38 1.32
CA PHE A 42 41.27 -4.66 1.68
C PHE A 42 41.51 -5.74 0.59
N VAL A 43 41.46 -5.38 -0.68
CA VAL A 43 41.77 -6.28 -1.80
C VAL A 43 43.23 -6.80 -1.71
N GLU A 44 44.18 -5.93 -1.41
CA GLU A 44 45.60 -6.34 -1.23
C GLU A 44 45.74 -7.32 -0.06
N TRP A 45 45.09 -7.00 1.07
CA TRP A 45 45.11 -7.90 2.22
C TRP A 45 44.46 -9.25 1.91
N THR A 46 43.27 -9.29 1.24
CA THR A 46 42.60 -10.55 0.88
C THR A 46 43.43 -11.38 -0.09
N GLY A 47 44.17 -10.74 -0.99
CA GLY A 47 45.13 -11.41 -1.88
C GLY A 47 46.24 -12.10 -1.09
N THR A 48 46.87 -11.42 -0.13
CA THR A 48 47.88 -11.95 0.78
C THR A 48 47.34 -13.07 1.66
N ALA A 49 46.12 -12.91 2.18
CA ALA A 49 45.41 -13.90 3.00
C ALA A 49 44.89 -15.09 2.19
N LYS A 50 45.03 -15.11 0.87
CA LYS A 50 44.50 -16.14 -0.05
C LYS A 50 42.97 -16.31 0.00
N LEU A 51 42.24 -15.21 0.23
CA LEU A 51 40.80 -15.11 0.26
C LEU A 51 40.28 -14.58 -1.08
N TYR A 52 40.48 -15.31 -2.14
CA TYR A 52 40.26 -14.84 -3.51
C TYR A 52 38.79 -14.58 -3.86
N LEU A 53 37.87 -15.34 -3.28
CA LEU A 53 36.44 -15.06 -3.44
C LEU A 53 36.04 -13.72 -2.77
N GLU A 54 36.60 -13.44 -1.60
CA GLU A 54 36.30 -12.18 -0.88
C GLU A 54 37.01 -10.99 -1.57
N ARG A 55 38.15 -11.22 -2.18
CA ARG A 55 38.83 -10.23 -3.05
C ARG A 55 37.93 -9.85 -4.24
N ASP A 56 37.38 -10.85 -4.92
CA ASP A 56 36.56 -10.61 -6.09
C ASP A 56 35.26 -9.83 -5.70
N LYS A 57 34.61 -10.14 -4.56
CA LYS A 57 33.50 -9.36 -4.01
C LYS A 57 33.90 -7.90 -3.71
N ALA A 58 35.12 -7.68 -3.21
CA ALA A 58 35.62 -6.33 -2.97
C ALA A 58 35.82 -5.55 -4.28
N TRP A 59 36.31 -6.21 -5.34
CA TRP A 59 36.40 -5.61 -6.68
C TRP A 59 35.01 -5.24 -7.22
N GLU A 60 33.99 -6.08 -7.02
CA GLU A 60 32.61 -5.78 -7.39
C GLU A 60 32.06 -4.55 -6.61
N ALA A 61 32.36 -4.46 -5.29
CA ALA A 61 32.03 -3.32 -4.49
C ALA A 61 32.68 -2.02 -5.00
N ILE A 62 33.95 -2.08 -5.38
CA ILE A 62 34.64 -0.93 -5.99
C ILE A 62 33.97 -0.51 -7.27
N LEU A 63 33.60 -1.42 -8.18
CA LEU A 63 32.92 -1.10 -9.43
C LEU A 63 31.49 -0.51 -9.19
N ARG A 64 30.87 -0.84 -8.10
CA ARG A 64 29.58 -0.20 -7.73
C ARG A 64 29.78 1.27 -7.33
N LEU A 65 30.86 1.57 -6.61
CA LEU A 65 31.17 2.94 -6.16
C LEU A 65 31.85 3.78 -7.25
N ASP A 66 32.70 3.16 -8.06
CA ASP A 66 33.40 3.73 -9.22
C ASP A 66 33.33 2.77 -10.42
N PRO A 67 32.30 2.89 -11.27
CA PRO A 67 32.17 2.03 -12.46
C PRO A 67 33.32 2.15 -13.49
N SER A 68 34.17 3.16 -13.36
CA SER A 68 35.31 3.39 -14.26
C SER A 68 36.63 2.80 -13.75
N HIS A 69 36.67 2.18 -12.58
CA HIS A 69 37.84 1.74 -11.87
C HIS A 69 38.59 0.63 -12.62
N GLU A 70 39.71 0.99 -13.28
CA GLU A 70 40.44 0.09 -14.22
C GLU A 70 41.01 -1.16 -13.53
N ALA A 71 41.57 -1.01 -12.32
CA ALA A 71 42.15 -2.13 -11.59
C ALA A 71 41.11 -3.16 -11.19
N ALA A 72 39.90 -2.71 -10.80
CA ALA A 72 38.77 -3.60 -10.46
C ALA A 72 38.28 -4.38 -11.68
N HIS A 73 38.13 -3.73 -12.82
CA HIS A 73 37.83 -4.42 -14.08
C HIS A 73 38.87 -5.47 -14.44
N LYS A 74 40.14 -5.14 -14.33
CA LYS A 74 41.24 -6.12 -14.57
C LYS A 74 41.23 -7.26 -13.56
N GLY A 75 41.00 -6.97 -12.29
CA GLY A 75 40.89 -7.96 -11.22
C GLY A 75 39.78 -8.96 -11.46
N LEU A 76 38.61 -8.52 -11.96
CA LEU A 76 37.47 -9.35 -12.35
C LEU A 76 37.59 -9.93 -13.77
N LYS A 77 38.70 -9.72 -14.48
CA LYS A 77 38.95 -10.22 -15.84
C LYS A 77 37.94 -9.68 -16.88
N HIS A 78 37.43 -8.46 -16.69
CA HIS A 78 36.65 -7.79 -17.70
C HIS A 78 37.50 -7.38 -18.87
N GLN A 79 37.00 -7.43 -20.09
CA GLN A 79 37.74 -7.13 -21.32
C GLN A 79 37.43 -5.71 -21.80
N ARG A 80 38.45 -4.87 -21.96
CA ARG A 80 38.30 -3.54 -22.52
C ARG A 80 38.02 -3.62 -24.01
N GLN A 81 36.92 -3.01 -24.47
CA GLN A 81 36.51 -2.96 -25.86
C GLN A 81 37.21 -1.80 -26.58
N ARG A 82 37.15 -1.79 -27.93
CA ARG A 82 37.78 -0.73 -28.76
C ARG A 82 37.16 0.66 -28.53
N ASP A 83 35.88 0.70 -28.13
CA ASP A 83 35.14 1.93 -27.79
C ASP A 83 35.42 2.43 -26.38
N GLY A 84 36.28 1.75 -25.62
CA GLY A 84 36.63 2.08 -24.25
C GLY A 84 35.70 1.46 -23.19
N SER A 85 34.60 0.83 -23.58
CA SER A 85 33.72 0.11 -22.66
C SER A 85 34.34 -1.18 -22.12
N TRP A 86 33.73 -1.73 -21.04
CA TRP A 86 34.14 -2.98 -20.45
C TRP A 86 33.10 -4.08 -20.70
N LYS A 87 33.57 -5.20 -21.29
CA LYS A 87 32.73 -6.39 -21.47
C LYS A 87 32.91 -7.33 -20.28
N VAL A 88 31.83 -7.63 -19.59
CA VAL A 88 31.81 -8.64 -18.51
C VAL A 88 31.79 -10.02 -19.15
N PRO A 89 32.58 -11.00 -18.65
CA PRO A 89 32.57 -12.38 -19.15
C PRO A 89 31.17 -13.01 -18.96
N GLU A 90 30.69 -13.75 -19.97
CA GLU A 90 29.37 -14.47 -19.85
C GLU A 90 29.36 -15.49 -18.72
N LYS A 91 30.53 -16.08 -18.43
CA LYS A 91 30.73 -17.00 -17.30
C LYS A 91 31.91 -16.49 -16.47
N PRO A 92 31.69 -15.67 -15.44
CA PRO A 92 32.74 -15.24 -14.54
C PRO A 92 33.41 -16.46 -13.90
N ALA A 93 34.76 -16.45 -13.84
CA ALA A 93 35.47 -17.48 -13.10
C ALA A 93 35.18 -17.29 -11.60
N VAL A 94 34.58 -18.29 -10.96
CA VAL A 94 34.30 -18.28 -9.53
C VAL A 94 35.62 -18.58 -8.80
N SER A 95 36.18 -17.58 -8.14
CA SER A 95 37.33 -17.75 -7.26
C SER A 95 36.98 -18.53 -6.01
N LYS A 96 37.94 -19.27 -5.46
CA LYS A 96 37.77 -20.00 -4.20
C LYS A 96 38.74 -19.48 -3.17
N ASN A 97 38.28 -19.34 -1.93
CA ASN A 97 39.15 -19.05 -0.81
C ASN A 97 40.02 -20.27 -0.52
N LEU A 98 41.32 -20.06 -0.37
CA LEU A 98 42.28 -21.09 0.07
C LEU A 98 42.50 -21.01 1.58
N SER A 99 42.25 -19.87 2.20
CA SER A 99 42.26 -19.67 3.65
C SER A 99 40.87 -19.86 4.25
N LYS A 100 40.82 -20.25 5.52
CA LYS A 100 39.62 -20.35 6.32
C LYS A 100 39.44 -19.16 7.29
N ASP A 101 40.29 -18.15 7.22
CA ASP A 101 40.26 -16.99 8.12
C ASP A 101 39.17 -15.98 7.71
N LEU A 102 37.92 -16.45 7.70
CA LEU A 102 36.75 -15.63 7.33
C LEU A 102 36.33 -14.67 8.44
N ALA A 103 36.66 -14.96 9.70
CA ALA A 103 36.31 -14.12 10.83
C ALA A 103 36.99 -12.74 10.75
N GLU A 104 38.29 -12.70 10.49
CA GLU A 104 39.05 -11.46 10.30
C GLU A 104 38.56 -10.72 9.04
N CYS A 105 38.26 -11.46 7.98
CA CYS A 105 37.67 -10.89 6.76
C CYS A 105 36.37 -10.16 7.06
N SER A 106 35.43 -10.80 7.73
CA SER A 106 34.16 -10.20 8.13
C SER A 106 34.34 -8.98 9.04
N ARG A 107 35.24 -9.06 10.02
CA ARG A 107 35.55 -7.94 10.90
C ARG A 107 36.02 -6.70 10.10
N ARG A 108 36.95 -6.88 9.19
CA ARG A 108 37.47 -5.78 8.35
C ARG A 108 36.40 -5.19 7.44
N ARG A 109 35.54 -6.01 6.84
CA ARG A 109 34.43 -5.55 6.01
C ARG A 109 33.41 -4.74 6.80
N LEU A 110 33.07 -5.17 8.03
CA LEU A 110 32.20 -4.43 8.92
C LEU A 110 32.79 -3.06 9.32
N GLU A 111 34.10 -2.98 9.55
CA GLU A 111 34.81 -1.72 9.83
C GLU A 111 34.75 -0.77 8.63
N LEU A 112 34.99 -1.29 7.41
CA LEU A 112 34.85 -0.52 6.17
C LEU A 112 33.41 0.00 5.99
N ALA A 113 32.41 -0.87 6.15
CA ALA A 113 31.02 -0.50 6.05
C ALA A 113 30.64 0.57 7.09
N ALA A 114 31.12 0.42 8.32
CA ALA A 114 30.86 1.39 9.40
C ALA A 114 31.48 2.76 9.11
N SER A 115 32.71 2.80 8.60
CA SER A 115 33.37 4.04 8.19
C SER A 115 32.59 4.75 7.09
N TYR A 116 32.31 4.06 6.00
CA TYR A 116 31.58 4.64 4.87
C TYR A 116 30.15 5.03 5.24
N ARG A 117 29.45 4.25 6.07
CA ARG A 117 28.12 4.57 6.59
C ARG A 117 28.13 5.90 7.36
N LYS A 118 29.14 6.13 8.22
CA LYS A 118 29.28 7.40 8.94
C LYS A 118 29.37 8.58 7.98
N ASP A 119 30.15 8.47 6.90
CA ASP A 119 30.31 9.53 5.92
C ASP A 119 29.01 9.78 5.12
N LEU A 120 28.30 8.70 4.72
CA LEU A 120 27.04 8.81 4.01
C LEU A 120 25.91 9.40 4.88
N VAL A 121 25.84 9.02 6.15
CA VAL A 121 24.85 9.58 7.09
C VAL A 121 25.13 11.07 7.30
N ALA A 122 26.39 11.46 7.56
CA ALA A 122 26.77 12.85 7.71
C ALA A 122 26.44 13.68 6.45
N TYR A 123 26.73 13.14 5.27
CA TYR A 123 26.37 13.77 4.01
C TYR A 123 24.84 13.92 3.87
N ALA A 124 24.07 12.87 4.13
CA ALA A 124 22.61 12.89 4.03
C ALA A 124 21.97 13.89 4.99
N ASP A 125 22.51 14.00 6.21
CA ASP A 125 22.02 14.94 7.24
C ASP A 125 22.37 16.38 6.91
N SER A 126 23.62 16.64 6.47
CA SER A 126 24.07 17.99 6.08
C SER A 126 23.22 18.57 4.93
N ARG A 127 22.64 17.71 4.10
CA ARG A 127 21.81 18.08 2.94
C ARG A 127 20.32 17.97 3.19
N SER A 128 19.90 17.50 4.35
CA SER A 128 18.48 17.24 4.66
C SER A 128 17.79 16.39 3.57
N LEU A 129 18.51 15.36 3.06
CA LEU A 129 18.01 14.53 1.98
C LEU A 129 16.66 13.90 2.36
N ALA A 130 15.76 13.86 1.39
CA ALA A 130 14.51 13.14 1.52
C ALA A 130 14.77 11.63 1.79
N PRO A 131 13.91 10.95 2.54
CA PRO A 131 14.10 9.54 2.91
C PRO A 131 14.36 8.59 1.75
N SER A 132 13.71 8.80 0.60
CA SER A 132 13.95 8.03 -0.62
C SER A 132 15.37 8.20 -1.15
N ALA A 133 15.86 9.44 -1.21
CA ALA A 133 17.23 9.74 -1.63
C ALA A 133 18.26 9.15 -0.65
N ARG A 134 17.98 9.18 0.66
CA ARG A 134 18.83 8.52 1.68
C ARG A 134 18.89 7.00 1.46
N ARG A 135 17.76 6.35 1.21
CA ARG A 135 17.76 4.89 0.94
C ARG A 135 18.58 4.53 -0.29
N ALA A 136 18.37 5.25 -1.40
CA ALA A 136 19.16 5.04 -2.61
C ALA A 136 20.68 5.18 -2.36
N LEU A 137 21.06 6.16 -1.53
CA LEU A 137 22.43 6.37 -1.11
C LEU A 137 22.98 5.20 -0.26
N TYR A 138 22.16 4.71 0.68
CA TYR A 138 22.57 3.65 1.61
C TYR A 138 22.62 2.25 0.96
N GLU A 139 22.02 2.07 -0.23
CA GLU A 139 22.19 0.82 -1.00
C GLU A 139 23.66 0.52 -1.34
N ASP A 140 24.51 1.55 -1.47
CA ASP A 140 25.94 1.37 -1.72
C ASP A 140 26.65 0.63 -0.57
N LEU A 141 26.15 0.73 0.66
CA LEU A 141 26.69 0.05 1.83
C LEU A 141 26.60 -1.48 1.72
N LEU A 142 25.51 -1.98 1.10
CA LEU A 142 25.32 -3.42 0.93
C LEU A 142 26.26 -4.04 -0.07
N ALA A 143 26.90 -3.24 -0.93
CA ALA A 143 27.97 -3.74 -1.79
C ALA A 143 29.24 -4.06 -0.99
N ILE A 144 29.50 -3.33 0.10
CA ILE A 144 30.65 -3.54 0.98
C ILE A 144 30.38 -4.71 1.93
N GLU A 145 29.29 -4.68 2.68
CA GLU A 145 28.92 -5.75 3.59
C GLU A 145 27.38 -5.99 3.59
N PRO A 146 26.93 -7.01 2.85
CA PRO A 146 25.52 -7.35 2.75
C PRO A 146 24.87 -7.75 4.07
N GLU A 147 25.65 -8.22 5.04
CA GLU A 147 25.18 -8.68 6.36
C GLU A 147 25.30 -7.61 7.45
N ASP A 148 25.69 -6.37 7.10
CA ASP A 148 25.76 -5.28 8.09
C ASP A 148 24.36 -4.86 8.55
N GLU A 149 23.99 -5.26 9.75
CA GLU A 149 22.70 -5.05 10.36
C GLU A 149 22.32 -3.55 10.44
N ALA A 150 23.30 -2.70 10.75
CA ALA A 150 23.07 -1.27 10.84
C ALA A 150 22.75 -0.64 9.46
N SER A 151 23.40 -1.09 8.39
CA SER A 151 23.09 -0.64 7.02
C SER A 151 21.71 -1.17 6.57
N ARG A 152 21.38 -2.41 6.89
CA ARG A 152 20.07 -3.00 6.63
C ARG A 152 18.94 -2.24 7.35
N ALA A 153 19.16 -1.86 8.60
CA ALA A 153 18.20 -1.06 9.37
C ALA A 153 17.91 0.30 8.70
N LEU A 154 18.91 0.97 8.14
CA LEU A 154 18.74 2.22 7.38
C LEU A 154 17.87 2.05 6.12
N LEU A 155 17.88 0.85 5.55
CA LEU A 155 17.01 0.48 4.42
C LEU A 155 15.62 0.01 4.84
N GLY A 156 15.34 -0.02 6.15
CA GLY A 156 14.09 -0.51 6.71
C GLY A 156 13.95 -2.03 6.62
N GLU A 157 15.07 -2.75 6.77
CA GLU A 157 15.13 -4.20 6.80
C GLU A 157 15.43 -4.71 8.21
N ALA A 158 14.97 -5.91 8.52
CA ALA A 158 15.23 -6.62 9.76
C ALA A 158 15.51 -8.09 9.47
N ARG A 159 16.25 -8.75 10.36
CA ARG A 159 16.52 -10.17 10.24
C ARG A 159 15.32 -10.98 10.74
N ARG A 160 14.87 -11.94 9.94
CA ARG A 160 13.89 -12.95 10.32
C ARG A 160 14.42 -14.31 9.92
N ASP A 161 14.68 -15.15 10.89
CA ASP A 161 15.40 -16.42 10.71
C ASP A 161 16.77 -16.12 10.04
N ASP A 162 17.06 -16.71 8.90
CA ASP A 162 18.31 -16.49 8.17
C ASP A 162 18.19 -15.53 6.97
N ALA A 163 17.09 -14.76 6.90
CA ALA A 163 16.83 -13.86 5.78
C ALA A 163 16.61 -12.41 6.22
N TRP A 164 17.05 -11.48 5.38
CA TRP A 164 16.73 -10.06 5.49
C TRP A 164 15.37 -9.80 4.85
N VAL A 165 14.43 -9.33 5.66
CA VAL A 165 13.06 -9.01 5.23
C VAL A 165 12.72 -7.56 5.59
N LEU A 166 11.67 -7.03 4.97
CA LEU A 166 11.17 -5.70 5.34
C LEU A 166 10.67 -5.68 6.80
N GLN A 167 10.93 -4.59 7.51
CA GLN A 167 10.43 -4.41 8.88
C GLN A 167 8.90 -4.55 8.94
N GLU A 168 8.19 -4.06 7.92
CA GLU A 168 6.75 -4.22 7.76
C GLU A 168 6.32 -5.69 7.67
N THR A 169 7.17 -6.55 7.11
CA THR A 169 6.89 -8.00 7.04
C THR A 169 6.97 -8.65 8.42
N VAL A 170 7.92 -8.20 9.24
CA VAL A 170 8.04 -8.68 10.64
C VAL A 170 6.81 -8.26 11.45
N ALA A 171 6.38 -7.01 11.32
CA ALA A 171 5.21 -6.47 12.01
C ALA A 171 3.89 -7.15 11.57
N ALA A 172 3.75 -7.46 10.28
CA ALA A 172 2.49 -7.88 9.68
C ALA A 172 1.88 -9.14 10.32
N LYS A 173 2.70 -10.10 10.79
CA LYS A 173 2.19 -11.33 11.41
C LYS A 173 1.49 -11.04 12.75
N ALA A 174 2.10 -10.23 13.59
CA ALA A 174 1.52 -9.82 14.88
C ALA A 174 0.24 -9.00 14.64
N ARG A 175 0.31 -8.01 13.77
CA ARG A 175 -0.81 -7.13 13.43
C ARG A 175 -2.03 -7.87 12.89
N ARG A 176 -1.86 -8.89 12.06
CA ARG A 176 -2.98 -9.74 11.61
C ARG A 176 -3.68 -10.44 12.78
N GLY A 177 -2.91 -10.93 13.75
CA GLY A 177 -3.47 -11.51 14.96
C GLY A 177 -4.25 -10.49 15.79
N GLU A 178 -3.65 -9.32 16.04
CA GLU A 178 -4.27 -8.21 16.76
C GLU A 178 -5.57 -7.74 16.09
N LEU A 179 -5.57 -7.59 14.75
CA LEU A 179 -6.76 -7.15 14.01
C LEU A 179 -7.90 -8.16 14.14
N LYS A 180 -7.63 -9.46 14.05
CA LYS A 180 -8.64 -10.50 14.21
C LYS A 180 -9.24 -10.51 15.63
N VAL A 181 -8.40 -10.33 16.65
CA VAL A 181 -8.85 -10.22 18.04
C VAL A 181 -9.71 -8.96 18.19
N LEU A 182 -9.24 -7.82 17.70
CA LEU A 182 -9.98 -6.55 17.73
C LEU A 182 -11.35 -6.66 17.07
N VAL A 183 -11.44 -7.22 15.87
CA VAL A 183 -12.71 -7.42 15.17
C VAL A 183 -13.67 -8.28 16.00
N LYS A 184 -13.18 -9.40 16.54
CA LYS A 184 -14.00 -10.31 17.38
C LYS A 184 -14.52 -9.59 18.63
N GLU A 185 -13.67 -8.81 19.29
CA GLU A 185 -14.04 -8.02 20.47
C GLU A 185 -15.08 -6.96 20.13
N LEU A 186 -14.89 -6.22 19.03
CA LEU A 186 -15.82 -5.17 18.63
C LEU A 186 -17.19 -5.71 18.23
N VAL A 187 -17.23 -6.80 17.47
CA VAL A 187 -18.49 -7.48 17.12
C VAL A 187 -19.18 -8.01 18.36
N GLY A 188 -18.45 -8.62 19.29
CA GLY A 188 -18.97 -9.16 20.54
C GLY A 188 -19.44 -8.09 21.54
N ALA A 189 -18.93 -6.88 21.45
CA ALA A 189 -19.30 -5.76 22.31
C ALA A 189 -20.59 -5.04 21.87
N VAL A 190 -21.06 -5.27 20.64
CA VAL A 190 -22.32 -4.67 20.18
C VAL A 190 -23.50 -5.28 20.92
N ALA A 191 -24.25 -4.46 21.62
CA ALA A 191 -25.47 -4.90 22.26
C ALA A 191 -26.47 -5.48 21.26
N ALA A 192 -27.26 -6.45 21.68
CA ALA A 192 -28.27 -7.07 20.83
C ALA A 192 -29.20 -5.98 20.26
N PRO A 193 -29.42 -5.93 18.92
CA PRO A 193 -30.30 -4.95 18.32
C PRO A 193 -31.75 -5.09 18.85
N SER A 194 -32.35 -3.98 19.21
CA SER A 194 -33.76 -3.93 19.64
C SER A 194 -34.71 -3.96 18.45
N ALA A 195 -35.84 -4.63 18.60
CA ALA A 195 -36.91 -4.55 17.62
C ALA A 195 -37.53 -3.13 17.62
N ILE A 196 -37.85 -2.63 16.44
CA ILE A 196 -38.53 -1.35 16.23
C ILE A 196 -39.70 -1.53 15.26
N GLU A 197 -40.62 -0.58 15.27
CA GLU A 197 -41.68 -0.53 14.25
C GLU A 197 -41.23 0.32 13.04
N PRO A 198 -41.80 0.04 11.84
CA PRO A 198 -41.62 0.93 10.68
C PRO A 198 -42.18 2.33 11.01
N ARG A 199 -41.40 3.36 10.72
CA ARG A 199 -41.77 4.75 10.93
C ARG A 199 -42.78 5.22 9.85
N GLU A 200 -43.27 6.43 9.99
CA GLU A 200 -44.21 7.02 9.03
C GLU A 200 -43.62 7.10 7.59
N ARG A 201 -42.32 7.25 7.47
CA ARG A 201 -41.64 7.27 6.14
C ARG A 201 -41.56 5.91 5.46
N GLU A 202 -41.50 4.81 6.20
CA GLU A 202 -41.41 3.44 5.66
C GLU A 202 -42.80 2.86 5.28
N LYS A 203 -43.88 3.32 5.90
CA LYS A 203 -45.23 2.80 5.65
C LYS A 203 -45.69 2.95 4.19
N PRO A 204 -45.49 4.09 3.51
CA PRO A 204 -45.96 4.28 2.13
C PRO A 204 -45.07 3.59 1.07
N LEU A 205 -43.94 2.94 1.43
CA LEU A 205 -43.01 2.37 0.47
C LEU A 205 -43.54 1.09 -0.20
N GLY A 206 -44.69 0.58 0.18
CA GLY A 206 -45.29 -0.62 -0.43
C GLY A 206 -44.50 -1.91 -0.17
N VAL A 207 -43.61 -1.90 0.80
CA VAL A 207 -42.78 -3.04 1.21
C VAL A 207 -43.35 -3.64 2.49
N THR A 208 -43.53 -4.95 2.51
CA THR A 208 -43.84 -5.66 3.75
C THR A 208 -42.54 -5.83 4.56
N TRP A 209 -42.42 -5.07 5.63
CA TRP A 209 -41.27 -5.13 6.55
C TRP A 209 -41.48 -6.28 7.53
N THR A 210 -40.72 -7.34 7.37
CA THR A 210 -40.82 -8.55 8.21
C THR A 210 -39.88 -8.48 9.42
N ALA A 211 -38.88 -7.63 9.39
CA ALA A 211 -37.96 -7.38 10.50
C ALA A 211 -37.48 -5.95 10.48
N CYS A 212 -37.64 -5.26 11.59
CA CYS A 212 -37.08 -3.92 11.81
C CYS A 212 -36.31 -3.92 13.11
N VAL A 213 -35.03 -3.58 13.07
CA VAL A 213 -34.15 -3.59 14.26
C VAL A 213 -33.30 -2.34 14.32
N ALA A 214 -32.82 -1.98 15.51
CA ALA A 214 -31.98 -0.82 15.72
C ALA A 214 -30.85 -1.09 16.70
N THR A 215 -29.72 -0.47 16.43
CA THR A 215 -28.63 -0.17 17.37
C THR A 215 -28.51 1.35 17.52
N PRO A 216 -27.67 1.87 18.40
CA PRO A 216 -27.46 3.32 18.48
C PRO A 216 -26.91 3.97 17.18
N LYS A 217 -26.35 3.20 16.26
CA LYS A 217 -25.71 3.69 15.02
C LYS A 217 -26.48 3.38 13.74
N VAL A 218 -27.29 2.33 13.76
CA VAL A 218 -27.91 1.79 12.54
C VAL A 218 -29.33 1.31 12.83
N ARG A 219 -30.26 1.63 11.93
CA ARG A 219 -31.57 0.98 11.86
C ARG A 219 -31.64 0.14 10.58
N VAL A 220 -32.11 -1.06 10.69
CA VAL A 220 -32.26 -1.98 9.55
C VAL A 220 -33.73 -2.31 9.36
N PHE A 221 -34.24 -2.04 8.18
CA PHE A 221 -35.61 -2.39 7.73
C PHE A 221 -35.48 -3.50 6.68
N SER A 222 -35.99 -4.68 6.96
CA SER A 222 -35.81 -5.85 6.10
C SER A 222 -37.16 -6.43 5.67
N SER A 223 -37.26 -6.77 4.38
CA SER A 223 -38.35 -7.61 3.85
C SER A 223 -38.05 -9.12 3.96
N GLY A 224 -36.99 -9.50 4.68
CA GLY A 224 -36.53 -10.88 4.83
C GLY A 224 -36.34 -11.31 6.28
N ALA A 225 -35.42 -12.22 6.53
CA ALA A 225 -35.22 -12.84 7.84
C ALA A 225 -34.74 -11.87 8.91
N ALA A 226 -35.27 -12.01 10.14
CA ALA A 226 -34.90 -11.19 11.28
C ALA A 226 -33.41 -11.33 11.67
N ASP A 227 -32.85 -12.53 11.55
CA ASP A 227 -31.46 -12.77 11.90
C ASP A 227 -30.49 -12.10 10.92
N GLU A 228 -30.84 -11.99 9.64
CA GLU A 228 -30.09 -11.18 8.68
C GLU A 228 -30.08 -9.71 9.07
N ALA A 229 -31.24 -9.14 9.39
CA ALA A 229 -31.35 -7.75 9.82
C ALA A 229 -30.52 -7.45 11.08
N LYS A 230 -30.59 -8.34 12.08
CA LYS A 230 -29.78 -8.24 13.31
C LYS A 230 -28.28 -8.29 13.00
N ASN A 231 -27.86 -9.24 12.17
CA ASN A 231 -26.45 -9.37 11.80
C ASN A 231 -25.93 -8.13 11.06
N VAL A 232 -26.69 -7.58 10.12
CA VAL A 232 -26.34 -6.33 9.44
C VAL A 232 -26.19 -5.19 10.44
N ALA A 233 -27.14 -5.04 11.37
CA ALA A 233 -27.06 -3.99 12.40
C ALA A 233 -25.82 -4.12 13.30
N ILE A 234 -25.48 -5.34 13.72
CA ILE A 234 -24.28 -5.63 14.54
C ILE A 234 -23.02 -5.30 13.76
N GLN A 235 -22.87 -5.83 12.54
CA GLN A 235 -21.65 -5.68 11.77
C GLN A 235 -21.43 -4.23 11.33
N CYS A 236 -22.47 -3.51 10.93
CA CYS A 236 -22.37 -2.09 10.61
C CYS A 236 -22.00 -1.24 11.84
N THR A 237 -22.49 -1.58 13.02
CA THR A 237 -22.12 -0.90 14.28
C THR A 237 -20.65 -1.19 14.63
N ALA A 238 -20.21 -2.43 14.52
CA ALA A 238 -18.81 -2.81 14.74
C ALA A 238 -17.87 -2.13 13.73
N ALA A 239 -18.31 -1.94 12.47
CA ALA A 239 -17.55 -1.23 11.45
C ALA A 239 -17.24 0.22 11.84
N VAL A 240 -18.14 0.91 12.51
CA VAL A 240 -17.92 2.29 13.02
C VAL A 240 -16.75 2.31 14.00
N GLU A 241 -16.76 1.41 14.97
CA GLU A 241 -15.73 1.36 16.00
C GLU A 241 -14.37 0.88 15.45
N LEU A 242 -14.39 -0.09 14.53
CA LEU A 242 -13.19 -0.55 13.86
C LEU A 242 -12.54 0.59 13.06
N PHE A 243 -13.31 1.30 12.25
CA PHE A 243 -12.83 2.42 11.47
C PHE A 243 -12.21 3.52 12.35
N ARG A 244 -12.89 3.90 13.44
CA ARG A 244 -12.38 4.89 14.39
C ARG A 244 -11.04 4.50 15.00
N LYS A 245 -10.89 3.25 15.43
CA LYS A 245 -9.65 2.74 16.04
C LYS A 245 -8.49 2.70 15.04
N LEU A 246 -8.75 2.36 13.78
CA LEU A 246 -7.69 2.22 12.78
C LEU A 246 -7.25 3.54 12.14
N THR A 247 -8.19 4.49 11.99
CA THR A 247 -7.92 5.76 11.29
C THR A 247 -7.79 6.96 12.23
N ALA A 248 -8.02 6.77 13.53
CA ALA A 248 -8.16 7.85 14.51
C ALA A 248 -9.24 8.87 14.11
N ALA A 249 -10.30 8.42 13.41
CA ALA A 249 -11.38 9.28 12.94
C ALA A 249 -12.08 9.98 14.12
N PRO A 250 -12.17 11.33 14.12
CA PRO A 250 -12.69 12.08 15.26
C PRO A 250 -14.22 12.10 15.34
N LYS A 251 -14.92 11.79 14.25
CA LYS A 251 -16.37 11.92 14.14
C LYS A 251 -17.04 10.58 13.88
N ASP A 252 -18.22 10.40 14.46
CA ASP A 252 -19.18 9.40 14.01
C ASP A 252 -19.90 9.90 12.75
N VAL A 253 -20.70 9.02 12.13
CA VAL A 253 -21.72 9.49 11.19
C VAL A 253 -22.67 10.46 11.92
N PRO A 254 -23.12 11.53 11.27
CA PRO A 254 -23.86 12.60 11.94
C PRO A 254 -25.23 12.14 12.46
N ASP A 255 -25.78 11.06 11.94
CA ASP A 255 -27.09 10.55 12.26
C ASP A 255 -27.11 9.01 12.26
N VAL A 256 -28.22 8.43 12.75
CA VAL A 256 -28.43 6.97 12.66
C VAL A 256 -28.67 6.60 11.20
N VAL A 257 -27.88 5.68 10.67
CA VAL A 257 -27.96 5.25 9.26
C VAL A 257 -29.08 4.23 9.11
N ASP A 258 -30.01 4.50 8.19
CA ASP A 258 -31.05 3.55 7.81
C ASP A 258 -30.54 2.65 6.67
N ILE A 259 -30.69 1.34 6.84
CA ILE A 259 -30.34 0.33 5.84
C ILE A 259 -31.60 -0.47 5.49
N TYR A 260 -31.94 -0.48 4.22
CA TYR A 260 -33.09 -1.19 3.68
C TYR A 260 -32.65 -2.46 2.96
N LEU A 261 -33.07 -3.62 3.46
CA LEU A 261 -32.77 -4.93 2.88
C LEU A 261 -33.99 -5.44 2.13
N LEU A 262 -33.94 -5.38 0.82
CA LEU A 262 -35.02 -5.74 -0.09
C LEU A 262 -34.70 -7.12 -0.70
N THR A 263 -35.19 -8.16 -0.06
CA THR A 263 -34.78 -9.56 -0.34
C THR A 263 -35.47 -10.20 -1.53
N THR A 264 -36.46 -9.50 -2.10
CA THR A 264 -37.19 -9.99 -3.30
C THR A 264 -37.27 -8.92 -4.37
N PRO A 265 -37.37 -9.30 -5.66
CA PRO A 265 -37.59 -8.33 -6.74
C PRO A 265 -38.84 -7.47 -6.54
N ALA A 266 -39.92 -8.04 -5.99
CA ALA A 266 -41.17 -7.32 -5.71
C ALA A 266 -40.95 -6.23 -4.65
N ALA A 267 -40.26 -6.53 -3.55
CA ALA A 267 -39.91 -5.56 -2.51
C ALA A 267 -39.04 -4.42 -3.05
N ARG A 268 -37.99 -4.79 -3.87
CA ARG A 268 -37.13 -3.80 -4.55
C ARG A 268 -37.94 -2.88 -5.45
N ASP A 269 -38.81 -3.46 -6.29
CA ASP A 269 -39.56 -2.67 -7.29
C ASP A 269 -40.60 -1.76 -6.60
N ALA A 270 -41.26 -2.20 -5.54
CA ALA A 270 -42.13 -1.37 -4.70
C ALA A 270 -41.35 -0.23 -4.07
N PHE A 271 -40.22 -0.52 -3.44
CA PHE A 271 -39.34 0.48 -2.83
C PHE A 271 -38.88 1.55 -3.84
N LEU A 272 -38.34 1.10 -4.99
CA LEU A 272 -37.89 2.03 -6.04
C LEU A 272 -39.03 2.88 -6.61
N ALA A 273 -40.23 2.33 -6.73
CA ALA A 273 -41.41 3.07 -7.22
C ALA A 273 -41.85 4.16 -6.24
N ALA A 274 -41.83 3.86 -4.95
CA ALA A 274 -42.37 4.74 -3.91
C ALA A 274 -41.34 5.74 -3.35
N TRP A 275 -40.03 5.43 -3.39
CA TRP A 275 -39.00 6.33 -2.86
C TRP A 275 -38.90 7.62 -3.68
N PRO A 276 -38.97 8.80 -3.03
CA PRO A 276 -38.90 10.08 -3.72
C PRO A 276 -37.48 10.39 -4.25
N GLY A 277 -37.38 11.28 -5.21
CA GLY A 277 -36.11 11.82 -5.67
C GLY A 277 -35.44 11.09 -6.85
N TRP A 278 -35.98 9.96 -7.33
CA TRP A 278 -35.51 9.27 -8.53
C TRP A 278 -36.45 9.48 -9.73
N SER A 279 -35.83 9.73 -10.89
CA SER A 279 -36.55 9.71 -12.17
C SER A 279 -36.94 8.27 -12.58
N ALA A 280 -37.81 8.11 -13.53
CA ALA A 280 -38.18 6.80 -14.10
C ALA A 280 -36.99 6.07 -14.73
N GLU A 281 -36.11 6.82 -15.38
CA GLU A 281 -34.89 6.29 -15.98
C GLU A 281 -33.90 5.77 -14.94
N GLU A 282 -33.66 6.54 -13.88
CA GLU A 282 -32.81 6.12 -12.74
C GLU A 282 -33.35 4.88 -12.06
N ARG A 283 -34.64 4.80 -11.79
CA ARG A 283 -35.29 3.60 -11.23
C ARG A 283 -35.06 2.38 -12.11
N THR A 284 -35.17 2.53 -13.44
CA THR A 284 -34.94 1.42 -14.38
C THR A 284 -33.48 0.98 -14.35
N ARG A 285 -32.55 1.92 -14.35
CA ARG A 285 -31.12 1.63 -14.26
C ARG A 285 -30.75 0.95 -12.93
N MET A 286 -31.31 1.41 -11.81
CA MET A 286 -31.02 0.84 -10.50
C MET A 286 -31.45 -0.61 -10.35
N LYS A 287 -32.45 -1.07 -11.08
CA LYS A 287 -32.86 -2.49 -11.08
C LYS A 287 -31.73 -3.44 -11.52
N THR A 288 -30.76 -2.94 -12.27
CA THR A 288 -29.57 -3.70 -12.69
C THR A 288 -28.44 -3.71 -11.67
N TRP A 289 -28.54 -2.91 -10.60
CA TRP A 289 -27.55 -2.80 -9.54
C TRP A 289 -27.88 -3.75 -8.38
N ALA A 290 -26.95 -3.85 -7.46
CA ALA A 290 -27.09 -4.65 -6.24
C ALA A 290 -27.64 -3.85 -5.06
N GLY A 291 -27.70 -2.52 -5.17
CA GLY A 291 -28.14 -1.58 -4.16
C GLY A 291 -27.72 -0.15 -4.50
N THR A 292 -28.11 0.81 -3.70
CA THR A 292 -27.79 2.23 -3.92
C THR A 292 -27.85 3.04 -2.63
N GLY A 293 -27.07 4.13 -2.54
CA GLY A 293 -27.31 5.21 -1.61
C GLY A 293 -28.61 5.92 -1.95
N LEU A 294 -29.29 6.47 -0.96
CA LEU A 294 -30.55 7.19 -1.16
C LEU A 294 -30.27 8.66 -1.49
N PRO A 295 -31.06 9.29 -2.39
CA PRO A 295 -30.82 10.65 -2.84
C PRO A 295 -30.80 11.64 -1.67
N ASN A 296 -29.72 12.42 -1.57
CA ASN A 296 -29.51 13.46 -0.56
C ASN A 296 -29.55 12.97 0.90
N GLU A 297 -29.34 11.68 1.12
CA GLU A 297 -29.39 11.06 2.44
C GLU A 297 -28.15 10.18 2.69
N ILE A 298 -27.88 9.89 3.97
CA ILE A 298 -26.81 8.98 4.38
C ILE A 298 -27.24 7.50 4.36
N HIS A 299 -28.48 7.26 3.98
CA HIS A 299 -29.13 5.94 4.03
C HIS A 299 -28.84 5.10 2.79
N HIS A 300 -29.05 3.80 2.90
CA HIS A 300 -28.66 2.85 1.84
C HIS A 300 -29.71 1.73 1.68
N ALA A 301 -29.95 1.32 0.45
CA ALA A 301 -30.80 0.18 0.14
C ALA A 301 -30.00 -0.91 -0.61
N ARG A 302 -30.21 -2.17 -0.23
CA ARG A 302 -29.58 -3.35 -0.82
C ARG A 302 -30.62 -4.38 -1.27
N TRP A 303 -30.40 -4.93 -2.46
CA TRP A 303 -31.27 -5.95 -3.05
C TRP A 303 -30.50 -7.05 -3.83
N ASP A 304 -29.26 -7.32 -3.42
CA ASP A 304 -28.53 -8.49 -3.92
C ASP A 304 -29.29 -9.79 -3.69
N VAL A 305 -29.02 -10.78 -4.53
CA VAL A 305 -29.71 -12.08 -4.48
C VAL A 305 -29.49 -12.83 -3.16
N ASP A 306 -28.33 -12.67 -2.53
CA ASP A 306 -27.95 -13.39 -1.31
C ASP A 306 -27.62 -12.50 -0.12
N ALA A 307 -27.81 -13.02 1.08
CA ALA A 307 -27.56 -12.31 2.33
C ALA A 307 -26.08 -11.90 2.52
N PRO A 308 -25.08 -12.71 2.17
CA PRO A 308 -23.67 -12.29 2.28
C PRO A 308 -23.35 -11.01 1.48
N ARG A 309 -23.88 -10.87 0.26
CA ARG A 309 -23.67 -9.67 -0.56
C ARG A 309 -24.39 -8.44 0.00
N ARG A 310 -25.62 -8.63 0.53
CA ARG A 310 -26.33 -7.53 1.19
C ARG A 310 -25.59 -7.05 2.43
N LEU A 311 -25.07 -7.97 3.24
CA LEU A 311 -24.26 -7.65 4.42
C LEU A 311 -22.97 -6.91 4.03
N ASP A 312 -22.21 -7.44 3.07
CA ASP A 312 -20.98 -6.82 2.54
C ASP A 312 -21.24 -5.38 2.08
N GLY A 313 -22.27 -5.17 1.25
CA GLY A 313 -22.60 -3.85 0.74
C GLY A 313 -23.05 -2.87 1.81
N ALA A 314 -23.75 -3.33 2.85
CA ALA A 314 -24.16 -2.49 3.97
C ALA A 314 -22.94 -2.05 4.81
N VAL A 315 -22.03 -2.97 5.13
CA VAL A 315 -20.80 -2.67 5.88
C VAL A 315 -19.91 -1.71 5.08
N ARG A 316 -19.74 -1.93 3.77
CA ARG A 316 -18.96 -1.05 2.90
C ARG A 316 -19.56 0.35 2.79
N HIS A 317 -20.87 0.47 2.77
CA HIS A 317 -21.54 1.76 2.81
C HIS A 317 -21.18 2.53 4.10
N MET A 318 -21.26 1.87 5.26
CA MET A 318 -20.86 2.48 6.53
C MET A 318 -19.41 2.95 6.54
N LEU A 319 -18.48 2.13 6.06
CA LEU A 319 -17.05 2.51 5.94
C LEU A 319 -16.87 3.70 4.99
N GLY A 320 -17.58 3.72 3.88
CA GLY A 320 -17.57 4.81 2.91
C GLY A 320 -18.09 6.13 3.49
N LEU A 321 -19.20 6.09 4.24
CA LEU A 321 -19.75 7.26 4.93
C LEU A 321 -18.75 7.83 5.95
N LEU A 322 -18.15 6.97 6.77
CA LEU A 322 -17.14 7.38 7.76
C LEU A 322 -15.92 8.03 7.08
N THR A 323 -15.49 7.50 5.95
CA THR A 323 -14.41 8.06 5.14
C THR A 323 -14.77 9.47 4.65
N LEU A 324 -15.96 9.61 4.06
CA LEU A 324 -16.43 10.90 3.54
C LEU A 324 -16.58 11.95 4.64
N TYR A 325 -17.24 11.61 5.76
CA TYR A 325 -17.51 12.56 6.84
C TYR A 325 -16.26 12.98 7.63
N ASN A 326 -15.31 12.10 7.79
CA ASN A 326 -14.09 12.41 8.55
C ASN A 326 -13.00 13.04 7.70
N PHE A 327 -12.86 12.61 6.45
CA PHE A 327 -11.71 12.92 5.62
C PHE A 327 -12.06 13.60 4.29
N GLY A 328 -13.34 13.70 3.94
CA GLY A 328 -13.84 14.46 2.78
C GLY A 328 -13.54 13.84 1.42
N PHE A 329 -13.20 12.54 1.35
CA PHE A 329 -13.02 11.84 0.09
C PHE A 329 -13.92 10.60 -0.02
N ASP A 330 -14.21 10.21 -1.25
CA ASP A 330 -15.05 9.09 -1.63
C ASP A 330 -14.42 8.33 -2.81
N HIS A 331 -15.17 7.41 -3.40
CA HIS A 331 -14.74 6.63 -4.56
C HIS A 331 -14.45 7.48 -5.82
N GLN A 332 -14.98 8.70 -5.91
CA GLN A 332 -14.68 9.60 -7.05
C GLN A 332 -13.36 10.33 -6.86
N ARG A 333 -13.03 10.69 -5.62
CA ARG A 333 -11.83 11.48 -5.30
C ARG A 333 -10.61 10.61 -5.02
N CYS A 334 -10.82 9.41 -4.43
CA CYS A 334 -9.74 8.50 -4.10
C CYS A 334 -10.20 7.03 -4.17
N ALA A 335 -10.38 6.54 -5.38
CA ALA A 335 -10.95 5.21 -5.64
C ALA A 335 -10.16 4.09 -4.95
N TRP A 336 -8.83 4.13 -5.03
CA TRP A 336 -7.99 3.06 -4.48
C TRP A 336 -8.09 2.92 -2.96
N ALA A 337 -8.11 4.04 -2.23
CA ALA A 337 -8.23 4.00 -0.79
C ALA A 337 -9.65 3.58 -0.39
N TRP A 338 -10.66 4.17 -1.03
CA TRP A 338 -12.05 3.84 -0.76
C TRP A 338 -12.34 2.35 -1.03
N GLU A 339 -11.91 1.82 -2.18
CA GLU A 339 -12.13 0.42 -2.57
C GLU A 339 -11.22 -0.53 -1.79
N GLY A 340 -9.92 -0.27 -1.75
CA GLY A 340 -8.94 -1.17 -1.12
C GLY A 340 -9.15 -1.35 0.38
N PHE A 341 -9.29 -0.27 1.14
CA PHE A 341 -9.59 -0.35 2.57
C PHE A 341 -10.99 -0.91 2.83
N GLY A 342 -11.99 -0.49 2.02
CA GLY A 342 -13.34 -1.02 2.11
C GLY A 342 -13.39 -2.54 1.95
N LEU A 343 -12.71 -3.08 0.93
CA LEU A 343 -12.61 -4.53 0.70
C LEU A 343 -11.89 -5.24 1.85
N PHE A 344 -10.74 -4.71 2.26
CA PHE A 344 -9.96 -5.35 3.32
C PHE A 344 -10.71 -5.38 4.65
N LEU A 345 -11.27 -4.25 5.08
CA LEU A 345 -12.00 -4.15 6.36
C LEU A 345 -13.31 -4.95 6.33
N THR A 346 -14.02 -4.97 5.21
CA THR A 346 -15.23 -5.80 5.07
C THR A 346 -14.88 -7.28 5.19
N ARG A 347 -13.79 -7.73 4.56
CA ARG A 347 -13.35 -9.12 4.73
C ARG A 347 -13.01 -9.47 6.17
N GLU A 348 -12.32 -8.59 6.88
CA GLU A 348 -11.98 -8.84 8.28
C GLU A 348 -13.22 -8.89 9.19
N LEU A 349 -14.24 -8.06 8.89
CA LEU A 349 -15.47 -8.01 9.66
C LEU A 349 -16.42 -9.18 9.35
N VAL A 350 -16.68 -9.45 8.07
CA VAL A 350 -17.79 -10.33 7.66
C VAL A 350 -17.35 -11.53 6.81
N GLY A 351 -16.06 -11.64 6.52
CA GLY A 351 -15.49 -12.78 5.78
C GLY A 351 -15.66 -12.70 4.25
N THR A 352 -16.30 -11.64 3.73
CA THR A 352 -16.49 -11.42 2.28
C THR A 352 -15.74 -10.19 1.79
N HIS A 353 -15.53 -10.10 0.48
CA HIS A 353 -14.88 -8.96 -0.17
C HIS A 353 -15.38 -8.81 -1.61
N TYR A 354 -16.70 -8.64 -1.76
CA TYR A 354 -17.33 -8.40 -3.05
C TYR A 354 -16.99 -7.00 -3.55
N THR A 355 -16.30 -6.92 -4.69
CA THR A 355 -15.86 -5.64 -5.25
C THR A 355 -16.98 -4.89 -5.95
N TRP A 356 -16.92 -3.56 -5.90
CA TRP A 356 -17.73 -2.68 -6.72
C TRP A 356 -17.61 -3.00 -8.21
N TYR A 357 -16.38 -3.28 -8.66
CA TYR A 357 -16.08 -3.62 -10.05
C TYR A 357 -16.86 -4.84 -10.56
N SER A 358 -17.15 -5.81 -9.71
CA SER A 358 -17.88 -7.05 -10.09
C SER A 358 -19.31 -6.81 -10.54
N THR A 359 -19.91 -5.69 -10.15
CA THR A 359 -21.32 -5.35 -10.40
C THR A 359 -21.49 -4.30 -11.50
N GLY A 360 -20.39 -3.75 -12.02
CA GLY A 360 -20.39 -2.71 -13.05
C GLY A 360 -20.42 -3.27 -14.48
N PRO A 361 -20.90 -2.47 -15.47
CA PRO A 361 -20.93 -2.87 -16.87
C PRO A 361 -19.56 -3.00 -17.53
N THR A 362 -18.49 -2.54 -16.88
CA THR A 362 -17.11 -2.42 -17.41
C THR A 362 -16.23 -3.62 -17.11
N SER A 363 -16.80 -4.80 -16.94
CA SER A 363 -16.09 -6.02 -16.55
C SER A 363 -15.06 -6.56 -17.57
N GLY A 364 -14.27 -5.70 -18.20
CA GLY A 364 -13.05 -6.07 -18.93
C GLY A 364 -13.19 -7.18 -20.00
N ASP A 365 -12.04 -7.66 -20.44
CA ASP A 365 -11.90 -8.79 -21.37
C ASP A 365 -12.23 -10.16 -20.69
N ALA A 366 -12.16 -11.24 -21.46
CA ALA A 366 -12.48 -12.58 -20.97
C ALA A 366 -11.55 -13.02 -19.82
N GLU A 367 -10.26 -12.65 -19.86
CA GLU A 367 -9.29 -12.95 -18.78
C GLU A 367 -9.69 -12.25 -17.48
N SER A 368 -10.06 -10.99 -17.55
CA SER A 368 -10.51 -10.19 -16.41
C SER A 368 -11.78 -10.75 -15.78
N LYS A 369 -12.74 -11.22 -16.61
CA LYS A 369 -13.98 -11.86 -16.13
C LYS A 369 -13.72 -13.20 -15.43
N GLU A 370 -12.86 -14.04 -16.01
CA GLU A 370 -12.48 -15.31 -15.42
C GLU A 370 -11.76 -15.10 -14.06
N LEU A 371 -10.81 -14.18 -14.04
CA LEU A 371 -10.09 -13.83 -12.81
C LEU A 371 -11.04 -13.31 -11.74
N LEU A 372 -11.95 -12.40 -12.11
CA LEU A 372 -12.95 -11.88 -11.19
C LEU A 372 -13.82 -12.99 -10.61
N GLY A 373 -14.24 -13.95 -11.43
CA GLY A 373 -14.98 -15.13 -10.98
C GLY A 373 -14.22 -15.92 -9.92
N LYS A 374 -12.92 -16.13 -10.12
CA LYS A 374 -12.03 -16.79 -9.12
C LYS A 374 -11.91 -15.96 -7.83
N LEU A 375 -11.76 -14.67 -7.94
CA LEU A 375 -11.61 -13.78 -6.79
C LEU A 375 -12.88 -13.70 -5.92
N MET A 376 -14.05 -13.94 -6.49
CA MET A 376 -15.32 -13.98 -5.76
C MET A 376 -15.54 -15.26 -4.96
N MET A 377 -14.69 -16.26 -5.08
CA MET A 377 -14.77 -17.48 -4.27
C MET A 377 -14.28 -17.18 -2.84
N GLY A 378 -14.96 -17.75 -1.84
CA GLY A 378 -14.69 -17.45 -0.42
C GLY A 378 -13.27 -17.79 0.06
N ASP A 379 -12.60 -18.74 -0.61
CA ASP A 379 -11.23 -19.18 -0.32
C ASP A 379 -10.16 -18.46 -1.16
N ALA A 380 -10.54 -17.51 -2.03
CA ALA A 380 -9.63 -16.82 -2.92
C ALA A 380 -8.56 -16.02 -2.16
N ASN A 381 -7.30 -16.27 -2.50
CA ASN A 381 -6.16 -15.55 -1.92
C ASN A 381 -5.78 -14.34 -2.80
N TRP A 382 -6.45 -13.23 -2.57
CA TRP A 382 -6.26 -11.98 -3.32
C TRP A 382 -4.82 -11.46 -3.28
N LEU A 383 -4.13 -11.57 -2.14
CA LEU A 383 -2.75 -11.09 -2.02
C LEU A 383 -1.78 -11.95 -2.83
N ASN A 384 -1.99 -13.26 -2.88
CA ASN A 384 -1.17 -14.11 -3.73
C ASN A 384 -1.43 -13.82 -5.22
N GLU A 385 -2.68 -13.58 -5.61
CA GLU A 385 -2.99 -13.22 -7.00
C GLU A 385 -2.37 -11.86 -7.36
N ALA A 386 -2.50 -10.84 -6.52
CA ALA A 386 -1.86 -9.55 -6.70
C ALA A 386 -0.33 -9.68 -6.86
N PHE A 387 0.31 -10.52 -6.03
CA PHE A 387 1.74 -10.80 -6.11
C PHE A 387 2.14 -11.45 -7.44
N GLN A 388 1.42 -12.51 -7.86
CA GLN A 388 1.72 -13.19 -9.11
C GLN A 388 1.55 -12.30 -10.33
N ARG A 389 0.51 -11.47 -10.36
CA ARG A 389 0.26 -10.51 -11.43
C ARG A 389 1.32 -9.42 -11.46
N SER A 390 1.70 -8.87 -10.31
CA SER A 390 2.78 -7.88 -10.22
C SER A 390 4.12 -8.43 -10.71
N LYS A 391 4.47 -9.68 -10.37
CA LYS A 391 5.68 -10.35 -10.89
C LYS A 391 5.68 -10.54 -12.41
N ARG A 392 4.51 -10.69 -13.02
CA ARG A 392 4.34 -10.80 -14.48
C ARG A 392 4.24 -9.43 -15.19
N GLY A 393 4.39 -8.32 -14.44
CA GLY A 393 4.26 -6.97 -14.98
C GLY A 393 2.82 -6.56 -15.29
N LYS A 394 1.81 -7.31 -14.84
CA LYS A 394 0.38 -7.02 -15.03
C LYS A 394 -0.24 -6.18 -13.90
N GLY A 395 0.38 -6.15 -12.72
CA GLY A 395 -0.11 -5.33 -11.59
C GLY A 395 -0.10 -3.83 -11.93
N THR A 396 -1.12 -3.12 -11.46
CA THR A 396 -1.19 -1.67 -11.64
C THR A 396 -0.09 -0.97 -10.85
N LYS A 397 0.59 -0.01 -11.48
CA LYS A 397 1.60 0.82 -10.81
C LYS A 397 0.94 1.80 -9.85
N ILE A 398 1.57 2.05 -8.70
CA ILE A 398 1.03 2.94 -7.65
C ILE A 398 0.79 4.36 -8.19
N GLU A 399 1.67 4.89 -9.02
CA GLU A 399 1.49 6.20 -9.65
C GLU A 399 0.19 6.28 -10.49
N ALA A 400 -0.09 5.25 -11.28
CA ALA A 400 -1.30 5.18 -12.08
C ALA A 400 -2.55 4.92 -11.20
N LEU A 401 -2.42 4.07 -10.17
CA LEU A 401 -3.50 3.75 -9.25
C LEU A 401 -3.95 4.97 -8.44
N ALA A 402 -2.99 5.78 -7.96
CA ALA A 402 -3.27 6.93 -7.10
C ALA A 402 -4.19 7.98 -7.73
N THR A 403 -4.16 8.10 -9.07
CA THR A 403 -4.94 9.09 -9.81
C THR A 403 -6.13 8.49 -10.58
N ARG A 404 -6.28 7.16 -10.56
CA ARG A 404 -7.32 6.48 -11.35
C ARG A 404 -8.69 6.60 -10.70
N SER A 405 -9.69 7.00 -11.48
CA SER A 405 -11.10 7.07 -11.05
C SER A 405 -11.75 5.68 -11.05
N ILE A 406 -12.79 5.49 -10.23
CA ILE A 406 -13.44 4.19 -10.03
C ILE A 406 -14.07 3.60 -11.30
N ASP A 407 -14.55 4.45 -12.20
CA ASP A 407 -15.13 4.05 -13.49
C ASP A 407 -14.11 3.44 -14.45
N LYS A 408 -12.81 3.68 -14.20
CA LYS A 408 -11.70 3.14 -14.98
C LYS A 408 -10.99 1.97 -14.29
N PHE A 409 -11.48 1.55 -13.12
CA PHE A 409 -10.87 0.43 -12.41
C PHE A 409 -11.06 -0.88 -13.17
N GLY A 410 -9.93 -1.57 -13.37
CA GLY A 410 -9.90 -2.96 -13.78
C GLY A 410 -9.61 -3.88 -12.60
N VAL A 411 -9.60 -5.19 -12.85
CA VAL A 411 -9.33 -6.20 -11.83
C VAL A 411 -7.93 -6.03 -11.21
N ASP A 412 -6.94 -5.60 -11.99
CA ASP A 412 -5.58 -5.34 -11.51
C ASP A 412 -5.52 -4.13 -10.56
N ASP A 413 -6.34 -3.11 -10.80
CA ASP A 413 -6.47 -1.95 -9.91
C ASP A 413 -7.05 -2.36 -8.56
N VAL A 414 -8.11 -3.16 -8.59
CA VAL A 414 -8.76 -3.69 -7.37
C VAL A 414 -7.78 -4.54 -6.56
N LEU A 415 -7.04 -5.45 -7.22
CA LEU A 415 -6.04 -6.29 -6.55
C LEU A 415 -4.89 -5.46 -5.94
N THR A 416 -4.40 -4.47 -6.69
CA THR A 416 -3.32 -3.59 -6.20
C THR A 416 -3.80 -2.70 -5.05
N ALA A 417 -5.03 -2.15 -5.14
CA ALA A 417 -5.65 -1.36 -4.08
C ALA A 417 -5.85 -2.20 -2.79
N TYR A 418 -6.34 -3.43 -2.94
CA TYR A 418 -6.47 -4.36 -1.82
C TYR A 418 -5.12 -4.70 -1.19
N ALA A 419 -4.10 -5.00 -2.00
CA ALA A 419 -2.76 -5.30 -1.52
C ALA A 419 -2.11 -4.11 -0.80
N LEU A 420 -2.32 -2.89 -1.31
CA LEU A 420 -1.84 -1.66 -0.67
C LEU A 420 -2.53 -1.40 0.67
N ALA A 421 -3.85 -1.59 0.75
CA ALA A 421 -4.59 -1.50 2.01
C ALA A 421 -4.10 -2.54 3.04
N ALA A 422 -3.89 -3.79 2.60
CA ALA A 422 -3.34 -4.84 3.45
C ALA A 422 -1.92 -4.50 3.96
N TYR A 423 -1.04 -4.00 3.08
CA TYR A 423 0.30 -3.54 3.45
C TYR A 423 0.25 -2.46 4.51
N LEU A 424 -0.62 -1.47 4.35
CA LEU A 424 -0.78 -0.37 5.29
C LEU A 424 -1.34 -0.86 6.63
N LEU A 425 -2.42 -1.62 6.63
CA LEU A 425 -3.09 -2.08 7.85
C LEU A 425 -2.27 -3.11 8.65
N GLU A 426 -1.53 -3.96 7.98
CA GLU A 426 -0.71 -4.99 8.64
C GLU A 426 0.74 -4.53 8.90
N GLY A 427 1.36 -3.83 7.95
CA GLY A 427 2.77 -3.47 8.01
C GLY A 427 3.04 -2.06 8.53
N ARG A 428 2.12 -1.12 8.29
CA ARG A 428 2.28 0.31 8.60
C ARG A 428 1.00 0.90 9.21
N ALA A 429 0.41 0.18 10.15
CA ALA A 429 -0.85 0.60 10.81
C ALA A 429 -0.75 1.97 11.47
N ASP A 430 0.44 2.36 11.93
CA ASP A 430 0.78 3.67 12.46
C ASP A 430 0.54 4.83 11.49
N LEU A 431 0.58 4.56 10.19
CA LEU A 431 0.42 5.57 9.14
C LEU A 431 -0.99 5.66 8.55
N VAL A 432 -1.90 4.75 8.91
CA VAL A 432 -3.25 4.73 8.31
C VAL A 432 -4.03 6.01 8.61
N GLY A 433 -4.09 6.44 9.87
CA GLY A 433 -4.75 7.69 10.25
C GLY A 433 -4.13 8.94 9.59
N PRO A 434 -2.81 9.14 9.71
CA PRO A 434 -2.11 10.21 8.99
C PRO A 434 -2.34 10.20 7.48
N LEU A 435 -2.38 9.03 6.85
CA LEU A 435 -2.62 8.90 5.41
C LEU A 435 -4.04 9.31 5.02
N TYR A 436 -5.05 8.88 5.77
CA TYR A 436 -6.44 9.31 5.54
C TYR A 436 -6.59 10.83 5.64
N ALA A 437 -5.98 11.44 6.67
CA ALA A 437 -5.99 12.88 6.84
C ALA A 437 -5.28 13.62 5.69
N ALA A 438 -4.14 13.10 5.25
CA ALA A 438 -3.38 13.68 4.14
C ALA A 438 -4.11 13.55 2.80
N ILE A 439 -4.78 12.41 2.52
CA ILE A 439 -5.60 12.25 1.32
C ILE A 439 -6.70 13.30 1.27
N GLY A 440 -7.38 13.52 2.39
CA GLY A 440 -8.42 14.56 2.49
C GLY A 440 -7.93 15.97 2.27
N ALA A 441 -6.69 16.27 2.68
CA ALA A 441 -6.09 17.61 2.61
C ALA A 441 -5.40 17.90 1.27
N SER A 442 -4.59 16.97 0.74
CA SER A 442 -3.69 17.22 -0.40
C SER A 442 -3.91 16.33 -1.63
N GLY A 443 -4.80 15.35 -1.52
CA GLY A 443 -5.06 14.37 -2.57
C GLY A 443 -4.19 13.11 -2.45
N ALA A 444 -4.62 12.05 -3.13
CA ALA A 444 -4.09 10.70 -2.93
C ALA A 444 -2.66 10.49 -3.43
N ASP A 445 -2.29 11.11 -4.53
CA ASP A 445 -0.98 11.02 -5.17
C ASP A 445 0.14 11.57 -4.27
N LYS A 446 -0.08 12.76 -3.71
CA LYS A 446 0.87 13.39 -2.79
C LYS A 446 0.91 12.71 -1.43
N ALA A 447 -0.28 12.39 -0.89
CA ALA A 447 -0.40 11.80 0.43
C ALA A 447 0.40 10.49 0.58
N LEU A 448 0.37 9.62 -0.43
CA LEU A 448 1.14 8.37 -0.41
C LEU A 448 2.65 8.62 -0.27
N SER A 449 3.20 9.51 -1.11
CA SER A 449 4.64 9.81 -1.08
C SER A 449 5.06 10.56 0.18
N GLU A 450 4.26 11.52 0.63
CA GLU A 450 4.56 12.34 1.80
C GLU A 450 4.48 11.56 3.11
N VAL A 451 3.42 10.76 3.30
CA VAL A 451 3.20 10.02 4.55
C VAL A 451 4.09 8.79 4.64
N LEU A 452 4.22 8.03 3.55
CA LEU A 452 5.08 6.84 3.53
C LEU A 452 6.56 7.18 3.37
N GLN A 453 6.87 8.40 2.93
CA GLN A 453 8.23 8.84 2.60
C GLN A 453 8.91 7.90 1.58
N LEU A 454 8.12 7.44 0.61
CA LEU A 454 8.51 6.56 -0.48
C LEU A 454 8.11 7.21 -1.81
N SER A 455 8.96 7.13 -2.81
CA SER A 455 8.53 7.41 -4.17
C SER A 455 7.54 6.32 -4.66
N PRO A 456 6.69 6.60 -5.65
CA PRO A 456 5.77 5.60 -6.19
C PRO A 456 6.49 4.32 -6.67
N THR A 457 7.66 4.47 -7.28
CA THR A 457 8.49 3.34 -7.75
C THR A 457 9.04 2.50 -6.60
N GLU A 458 9.50 3.14 -5.51
CA GLU A 458 9.96 2.43 -4.31
C GLU A 458 8.79 1.71 -3.64
N LEU A 459 7.62 2.33 -3.58
CA LEU A 459 6.42 1.72 -2.99
C LEU A 459 5.97 0.51 -3.82
N ASP A 460 6.01 0.58 -5.16
CA ASP A 460 5.77 -0.57 -6.04
C ASP A 460 6.69 -1.75 -5.69
N ALA A 461 7.99 -1.49 -5.64
CA ALA A 461 8.99 -2.52 -5.35
C ALA A 461 8.81 -3.10 -3.93
N ARG A 462 8.55 -2.24 -2.96
CA ARG A 462 8.36 -2.60 -1.56
C ARG A 462 7.08 -3.41 -1.35
N LEU A 463 5.98 -3.03 -2.01
CA LEU A 463 4.71 -3.77 -1.97
C LEU A 463 4.86 -5.19 -2.54
N VAL A 464 5.52 -5.32 -3.70
CA VAL A 464 5.77 -6.64 -4.31
C VAL A 464 6.64 -7.51 -3.42
N ARG A 465 7.71 -6.95 -2.85
CA ARG A 465 8.59 -7.64 -1.92
C ARG A 465 7.84 -8.08 -0.67
N TRP A 466 7.07 -7.18 -0.05
CA TRP A 466 6.28 -7.47 1.14
C TRP A 466 5.27 -8.61 0.90
N MET A 467 4.54 -8.59 -0.22
CA MET A 467 3.61 -9.67 -0.56
C MET A 467 4.32 -11.03 -0.68
N GLY A 468 5.55 -11.05 -1.23
CA GLY A 468 6.36 -12.26 -1.34
C GLY A 468 6.88 -12.79 0.00
N GLU A 469 7.22 -11.89 0.92
CA GLU A 469 7.78 -12.20 2.25
C GLU A 469 6.70 -12.50 3.31
N ARG A 470 5.45 -12.08 3.08
CA ARG A 470 4.34 -12.14 4.05
C ARG A 470 3.90 -13.57 4.41
N LYS A 471 4.37 -14.61 3.75
CA LYS A 471 3.98 -16.02 3.89
C LYS A 471 3.96 -16.55 5.30
#